data_5123f4d7de9f8e302a8b756055aa8e0b
#
_entry.id   5123f4d7de9f8e302a8b756055aa8e0b
#
_cell.length_a   1.000
_cell.length_b   1.000
_cell.length_c   1.000
_cell.angle_alpha   90.00
_cell.angle_beta   90.00
_cell.angle_gamma   90.00
#
_symmetry.space_group_name_H-M   'P 1'
#
loop_
_entity.id
_entity.type
_entity.pdbx_description
1 polymer ?
#
loop_
_entity_poly.entity_id
_entity_poly.type
_entity_poly.pdbx_seq_one_letter_code
_entity_poly.pdbx_strand_id
1 'polypeptide(L)'
;MNLYLITFQSSLNRIESVYDCHKDLFVEIEKFFTLHLVPYTEAASIPADAYRMAFIASGGVEKMVTQHFELLPYPIHLLTDGQQNSLAASLEIATWIRSKGMKVHIIHGTIPNMVKQLIDHHKAFAAQREVRGKRIGVVGYSSPWREYWYPNDGSEDWDSYLIRNQLIPIPRMEMSSNDQISLSDQNPGY
;
A
#
# COMPACT_ATOMS: atom_id res chain seq x y z
N MET A 1 -16.35 0.71 -4.54
CA MET A 1 -15.07 0.35 -3.85
C MET A 1 -15.16 0.90 -2.43
N ASN A 2 -14.91 0.07 -1.39
CA ASN A 2 -14.91 0.56 0.00
C ASN A 2 -13.54 1.16 0.36
N LEU A 3 -13.55 2.35 0.97
CA LEU A 3 -12.38 3.01 1.54
C LEU A 3 -12.64 3.31 3.02
N TYR A 4 -11.80 2.80 3.90
CA TYR A 4 -11.86 3.08 5.34
C TYR A 4 -10.78 4.09 5.71
N LEU A 5 -11.20 5.25 6.20
CA LEU A 5 -10.29 6.26 6.73
C LEU A 5 -10.29 6.18 8.25
N ILE A 6 -9.16 5.73 8.80
CA ILE A 6 -8.92 5.76 10.25
C ILE A 6 -8.63 7.21 10.62
N THR A 7 -9.59 7.87 11.29
CA THR A 7 -9.54 9.30 11.53
C THR A 7 -8.81 9.63 12.84
N PHE A 8 -7.86 10.55 12.74
CA PHE A 8 -7.14 11.14 13.85
C PHE A 8 -7.47 12.64 13.94
N GLN A 9 -8.20 13.03 14.96
CA GLN A 9 -8.62 14.41 15.21
C GLN A 9 -8.28 14.83 16.64
N SER A 10 -7.79 16.05 16.80
CA SER A 10 -7.55 16.63 18.12
C SER A 10 -8.86 16.87 18.85
N SER A 11 -8.85 16.61 20.16
CA SER A 11 -10.00 16.88 21.03
C SER A 11 -10.37 18.36 21.16
N LEU A 12 -9.49 19.26 20.71
CA LEU A 12 -9.75 20.69 20.67
C LEU A 12 -10.78 21.09 19.62
N ASN A 13 -11.01 20.24 18.60
CA ASN A 13 -11.91 20.48 17.48
C ASN A 13 -13.27 19.80 17.64
N ARG A 14 -13.79 19.71 18.86
CA ARG A 14 -14.98 18.93 19.22
C ARG A 14 -16.31 19.43 18.67
N ILE A 15 -16.38 20.63 18.10
CA ILE A 15 -17.67 21.28 17.77
C ILE A 15 -18.14 20.86 16.37
N GLU A 16 -17.24 20.53 15.47
CA GLU A 16 -17.58 20.16 14.12
C GLU A 16 -17.27 18.68 13.85
N SER A 17 -18.12 18.01 13.08
CA SER A 17 -17.81 16.63 12.67
C SER A 17 -16.60 16.64 11.73
N VAL A 18 -15.83 15.54 11.72
CA VAL A 18 -14.72 15.38 10.77
C VAL A 18 -15.20 15.54 9.33
N TYR A 19 -16.40 15.03 9.04
CA TYR A 19 -16.99 15.13 7.71
C TYR A 19 -17.23 16.58 7.27
N ASP A 20 -17.82 17.40 8.15
CA ASP A 20 -18.17 18.77 7.81
C ASP A 20 -16.94 19.65 7.60
N CYS A 21 -15.89 19.44 8.41
CA CYS A 21 -14.63 20.16 8.27
C CYS A 21 -13.89 19.87 6.95
N HIS A 22 -14.04 18.66 6.40
CA HIS A 22 -13.30 18.19 5.23
C HIS A 22 -14.23 17.80 4.08
N LYS A 23 -15.44 18.39 4.06
CA LYS A 23 -16.52 18.04 3.16
C LYS A 23 -16.13 18.04 1.69
N ASP A 24 -15.39 19.06 1.25
CA ASP A 24 -15.02 19.18 -0.16
C ASP A 24 -14.17 17.99 -0.65
N LEU A 25 -13.26 17.51 0.19
CA LEU A 25 -12.48 16.32 -0.11
C LEU A 25 -13.36 15.06 -0.10
N PHE A 26 -14.19 14.90 0.91
CA PHE A 26 -14.98 13.67 1.06
C PHE A 26 -16.05 13.52 -0.02
N VAL A 27 -16.71 14.59 -0.41
CA VAL A 27 -17.67 14.59 -1.53
C VAL A 27 -17.00 14.14 -2.84
N GLU A 28 -15.77 14.55 -3.10
CA GLU A 28 -15.05 14.11 -4.29
C GLU A 28 -14.61 12.63 -4.18
N ILE A 29 -14.19 12.18 -3.00
CA ILE A 29 -13.85 10.77 -2.76
C ILE A 29 -15.09 9.88 -2.95
N GLU A 30 -16.24 10.28 -2.46
CA GLU A 30 -17.50 9.53 -2.51
C GLU A 30 -18.01 9.28 -3.94
N LYS A 31 -17.54 10.04 -4.93
CA LYS A 31 -17.83 9.75 -6.34
C LYS A 31 -17.21 8.42 -6.82
N PHE A 32 -16.18 7.93 -6.15
CA PHE A 32 -15.43 6.73 -6.56
C PHE A 32 -15.44 5.62 -5.50
N PHE A 33 -15.63 6.00 -4.23
CA PHE A 33 -15.54 5.09 -3.09
C PHE A 33 -16.80 5.19 -2.22
N THR A 34 -17.19 4.06 -1.64
CA THR A 34 -18.04 4.06 -0.45
C THR A 34 -17.14 4.40 0.72
N LEU A 35 -17.24 5.62 1.24
CA LEU A 35 -16.38 6.16 2.27
C LEU A 35 -16.87 5.74 3.66
N HIS A 36 -15.95 5.26 4.49
CA HIS A 36 -16.17 4.93 5.88
C HIS A 36 -15.18 5.71 6.75
N LEU A 37 -15.67 6.67 7.52
CA LEU A 37 -14.88 7.39 8.51
C LEU A 37 -14.93 6.63 9.83
N VAL A 38 -13.79 6.11 10.27
CA VAL A 38 -13.71 5.28 11.48
C VAL A 38 -12.75 5.94 12.46
N PRO A 39 -13.21 6.36 13.64
CA PRO A 39 -12.32 6.86 14.67
C PRO A 39 -11.21 5.85 14.98
N TYR A 40 -9.99 6.32 15.27
CA TYR A 40 -8.86 5.41 15.53
C TYR A 40 -9.15 4.45 16.70
N THR A 41 -10.00 4.83 17.65
CA THR A 41 -10.42 3.99 18.77
C THR A 41 -11.27 2.79 18.35
N GLU A 42 -11.87 2.86 17.16
CA GLU A 42 -12.72 1.81 16.60
C GLU A 42 -12.04 1.10 15.41
N ALA A 43 -10.78 1.42 15.11
CA ALA A 43 -10.06 0.86 13.95
C ALA A 43 -9.97 -0.67 13.96
N ALA A 44 -10.05 -1.30 15.12
CA ALA A 44 -10.08 -2.76 15.25
C ALA A 44 -11.34 -3.40 14.63
N SER A 45 -12.42 -2.63 14.43
CA SER A 45 -13.65 -3.10 13.79
C SER A 45 -13.55 -3.20 12.26
N ILE A 46 -12.52 -2.60 11.66
CA ILE A 46 -12.33 -2.60 10.21
C ILE A 46 -11.88 -4.01 9.76
N PRO A 47 -12.51 -4.60 8.72
CA PRO A 47 -12.08 -5.89 8.20
C PRO A 47 -10.58 -5.91 7.87
N ALA A 48 -9.88 -6.98 8.24
CA ALA A 48 -8.43 -7.08 8.11
C ALA A 48 -7.93 -6.92 6.66
N ASP A 49 -8.78 -7.31 5.70
CA ASP A 49 -8.50 -7.26 4.27
C ASP A 49 -9.09 -6.02 3.57
N ALA A 50 -9.60 -5.04 4.33
CA ALA A 50 -10.16 -3.81 3.79
C ALA A 50 -9.07 -2.84 3.31
N TYR A 51 -9.39 -2.09 2.25
CA TYR A 51 -8.57 -0.95 1.83
C TYR A 51 -8.74 0.18 2.84
N ARG A 52 -7.69 0.44 3.62
CA ARG A 52 -7.71 1.40 4.73
C ARG A 52 -6.43 2.21 4.81
N MET A 53 -6.52 3.43 5.35
CA MET A 53 -5.39 4.32 5.60
C MET A 53 -5.71 5.32 6.71
N ALA A 54 -4.68 6.04 7.19
CA ALA A 54 -4.88 7.12 8.15
C ALA A 54 -5.42 8.36 7.45
N PHE A 55 -6.38 9.03 8.07
CA PHE A 55 -6.78 10.40 7.75
C PHE A 55 -6.39 11.31 8.92
N ILE A 56 -5.48 12.25 8.64
CA ILE A 56 -5.03 13.25 9.60
C ILE A 56 -5.92 14.48 9.45
N ALA A 57 -6.91 14.60 10.34
CA ALA A 57 -7.93 15.64 10.27
C ALA A 57 -7.45 16.98 10.85
N SER A 58 -6.50 16.97 11.78
CA SER A 58 -5.98 18.20 12.40
C SER A 58 -4.57 18.04 12.91
N GLY A 59 -3.91 19.15 13.26
CA GLY A 59 -2.71 19.16 14.08
C GLY A 59 -2.99 18.72 15.53
N GLY A 60 -1.91 18.46 16.30
CA GLY A 60 -2.00 18.03 17.68
C GLY A 60 -2.37 16.55 17.85
N VAL A 61 -2.27 15.74 16.79
CA VAL A 61 -2.54 14.30 16.79
C VAL A 61 -1.28 13.45 16.68
N GLU A 62 -0.11 14.04 16.62
CA GLU A 62 1.18 13.39 16.36
C GLU A 62 1.44 12.28 17.39
N LYS A 63 1.27 12.60 18.68
CA LYS A 63 1.41 11.63 19.76
C LYS A 63 0.38 10.51 19.66
N MET A 64 -0.85 10.84 19.28
CA MET A 64 -1.94 9.88 19.14
C MET A 64 -1.61 8.87 18.04
N VAL A 65 -1.17 9.33 16.86
CA VAL A 65 -0.79 8.46 15.74
C VAL A 65 0.43 7.62 16.11
N THR A 66 1.46 8.21 16.73
CA THR A 66 2.68 7.47 17.09
C THR A 66 2.45 6.43 18.19
N GLN A 67 1.44 6.59 19.02
CA GLN A 67 1.05 5.60 20.02
C GLN A 67 0.20 4.46 19.48
N HIS A 68 -0.44 4.66 18.32
CA HIS A 68 -1.39 3.71 17.72
C HIS A 68 -1.03 3.37 16.26
N PHE A 69 0.24 3.52 15.87
CA PHE A 69 0.66 3.31 14.49
C PHE A 69 0.49 1.85 14.02
N GLU A 70 0.46 0.90 14.93
CA GLU A 70 0.21 -0.52 14.65
C GLU A 70 -1.20 -0.77 14.07
N LEU A 71 -2.13 0.17 14.23
CA LEU A 71 -3.45 0.12 13.58
C LEU A 71 -3.38 0.38 12.08
N LEU A 72 -2.28 0.97 11.62
CA LEU A 72 -2.12 1.38 10.22
C LEU A 72 -1.55 0.25 9.37
N PRO A 73 -2.10 0.02 8.16
CA PRO A 73 -1.58 -0.99 7.25
C PRO A 73 -0.21 -0.57 6.70
N TYR A 74 0.65 -1.54 6.46
CA TYR A 74 1.93 -1.29 5.80
C TYR A 74 1.83 -1.57 4.28
N PRO A 75 2.40 -0.73 3.39
CA PRO A 75 3.03 0.57 3.67
C PRO A 75 2.04 1.60 4.19
N ILE A 76 2.51 2.51 5.06
CA ILE A 76 1.63 3.48 5.73
C ILE A 76 1.29 4.62 4.77
N HIS A 77 0.00 4.92 4.64
CA HIS A 77 -0.49 6.06 3.88
C HIS A 77 -1.20 7.04 4.82
N LEU A 78 -0.82 8.31 4.75
CA LEU A 78 -1.42 9.42 5.49
C LEU A 78 -2.14 10.31 4.49
N LEU A 79 -3.46 10.38 4.56
CA LEU A 79 -4.27 11.32 3.78
C LEU A 79 -4.49 12.58 4.60
N THR A 80 -4.29 13.75 4.00
CA THR A 80 -4.57 15.05 4.59
C THR A 80 -4.87 16.10 3.52
N ASP A 81 -5.86 16.95 3.76
CA ASP A 81 -6.15 18.11 2.90
C ASP A 81 -5.41 19.38 3.33
N GLY A 82 -4.66 19.31 4.43
CA GLY A 82 -3.87 20.43 4.97
C GLY A 82 -4.66 21.39 5.84
N GLN A 83 -5.97 21.22 5.99
CA GLN A 83 -6.76 22.06 6.87
C GLN A 83 -6.39 21.82 8.34
N GLN A 84 -6.72 22.78 9.20
CA GLN A 84 -6.50 22.69 10.65
C GLN A 84 -5.08 22.22 11.04
N ASN A 85 -4.06 22.65 10.30
CA ASN A 85 -2.65 22.29 10.53
C ASN A 85 -2.32 20.78 10.35
N SER A 86 -3.19 20.04 9.68
CA SER A 86 -3.05 18.58 9.50
C SER A 86 -1.86 18.19 8.63
N LEU A 87 -1.44 19.04 7.68
CA LEU A 87 -0.26 18.79 6.86
C LEU A 87 1.03 18.83 7.69
N ALA A 88 1.19 19.82 8.58
CA ALA A 88 2.35 19.90 9.46
C ALA A 88 2.44 18.66 10.36
N ALA A 89 1.32 18.26 10.98
CA ALA A 89 1.24 17.04 11.76
C ALA A 89 1.62 15.80 10.94
N SER A 90 1.13 15.70 9.69
CA SER A 90 1.45 14.58 8.80
C SER A 90 2.93 14.50 8.47
N LEU A 91 3.62 15.64 8.30
CA LEU A 91 5.06 15.70 8.06
C LEU A 91 5.87 15.23 9.27
N GLU A 92 5.48 15.64 10.47
CA GLU A 92 6.10 15.18 11.73
C GLU A 92 5.91 13.68 11.93
N ILE A 93 4.68 13.19 11.77
CA ILE A 93 4.33 11.77 11.86
C ILE A 93 5.15 10.97 10.83
N ALA A 94 5.21 11.42 9.59
CA ALA A 94 5.98 10.74 8.54
C ALA A 94 7.48 10.71 8.86
N THR A 95 8.03 11.76 9.43
CA THR A 95 9.42 11.82 9.86
C THR A 95 9.70 10.79 10.96
N TRP A 96 8.79 10.70 11.95
CA TRP A 96 8.90 9.71 13.00
C TRP A 96 8.79 8.27 12.45
N ILE A 97 7.85 7.98 11.57
CA ILE A 97 7.69 6.67 10.93
C ILE A 97 8.95 6.28 10.16
N ARG A 98 9.52 7.19 9.38
CA ARG A 98 10.77 6.97 8.64
C ARG A 98 11.96 6.72 9.56
N SER A 99 12.03 7.38 10.72
CA SER A 99 13.08 7.14 11.70
C SER A 99 13.05 5.70 12.29
N LYS A 100 11.93 4.99 12.14
CA LYS A 100 11.77 3.57 12.48
C LYS A 100 12.08 2.62 11.31
N GLY A 101 12.62 3.12 10.21
CA GLY A 101 12.91 2.33 9.01
C GLY A 101 11.67 1.94 8.20
N MET A 102 10.51 2.52 8.49
CA MET A 102 9.26 2.16 7.83
C MET A 102 8.95 3.09 6.66
N LYS A 103 8.25 2.56 5.64
CA LYS A 103 7.80 3.34 4.49
C LYS A 103 6.49 4.03 4.81
N VAL A 104 6.45 5.33 4.52
CA VAL A 104 5.25 6.15 4.65
C VAL A 104 5.12 7.09 3.46
N HIS A 105 3.90 7.24 2.97
CA HIS A 105 3.53 8.16 1.91
C HIS A 105 2.44 9.11 2.39
N ILE A 106 2.61 10.41 2.12
CA ILE A 106 1.61 11.44 2.41
C ILE A 106 0.85 11.73 1.11
N ILE A 107 -0.47 11.54 1.14
CA ILE A 107 -1.38 11.92 0.06
C ILE A 107 -1.90 13.30 0.40
N HIS A 108 -1.41 14.30 -0.35
CA HIS A 108 -1.77 15.71 -0.18
C HIS A 108 -1.68 16.45 -1.52
N GLY A 109 -2.38 17.57 -1.63
CA GLY A 109 -2.35 18.44 -2.81
C GLY A 109 -3.74 18.96 -3.18
N THR A 110 -3.98 19.19 -4.46
CA THR A 110 -5.34 19.51 -4.93
C THR A 110 -6.27 18.31 -4.79
N ILE A 111 -7.54 18.55 -4.51
CA ILE A 111 -8.53 17.49 -4.33
C ILE A 111 -8.54 16.49 -5.50
N PRO A 112 -8.57 16.92 -6.79
CA PRO A 112 -8.51 15.98 -7.90
C PRO A 112 -7.25 15.11 -7.92
N ASN A 113 -6.11 15.69 -7.52
CA ASN A 113 -4.85 14.94 -7.46
C ASN A 113 -4.85 13.91 -6.31
N MET A 114 -5.38 14.29 -5.15
CA MET A 114 -5.54 13.36 -4.01
C MET A 114 -6.45 12.20 -4.38
N VAL A 115 -7.60 12.46 -5.00
CA VAL A 115 -8.53 11.42 -5.45
C VAL A 115 -7.88 10.50 -6.49
N LYS A 116 -7.13 11.07 -7.44
CA LYS A 116 -6.37 10.27 -8.41
C LYS A 116 -5.39 9.32 -7.71
N GLN A 117 -4.62 9.83 -6.74
CA GLN A 117 -3.69 9.01 -5.97
C GLN A 117 -4.42 7.88 -5.21
N LEU A 118 -5.56 8.17 -4.59
CA LEU A 118 -6.38 7.16 -3.90
C LEU A 118 -6.82 6.04 -4.84
N ILE A 119 -7.26 6.39 -6.06
CA ILE A 119 -7.64 5.41 -7.09
C ILE A 119 -6.44 4.55 -7.49
N ASP A 120 -5.29 5.17 -7.73
CA ASP A 120 -4.08 4.44 -8.14
C ASP A 120 -3.58 3.52 -7.02
N HIS A 121 -3.60 3.97 -5.77
CA HIS A 121 -3.29 3.13 -4.60
C HIS A 121 -4.28 1.98 -4.43
N HIS A 122 -5.58 2.23 -4.65
CA HIS A 122 -6.58 1.16 -4.60
C HIS A 122 -6.35 0.10 -5.67
N LYS A 123 -5.98 0.49 -6.90
CA LYS A 123 -5.62 -0.47 -7.96
C LYS A 123 -4.43 -1.34 -7.56
N ALA A 124 -3.39 -0.72 -6.98
CA ALA A 124 -2.23 -1.46 -6.49
C ALA A 124 -2.60 -2.43 -5.34
N PHE A 125 -3.44 -1.99 -4.41
CA PHE A 125 -3.96 -2.82 -3.33
C PHE A 125 -4.78 -4.00 -3.87
N ALA A 126 -5.67 -3.78 -4.84
CA ALA A 126 -6.47 -4.83 -5.46
C ALA A 126 -5.58 -5.85 -6.20
N ALA A 127 -4.59 -5.39 -6.96
CA ALA A 127 -3.63 -6.26 -7.63
C ALA A 127 -2.82 -7.09 -6.64
N GLN A 128 -2.35 -6.49 -5.54
CA GLN A 128 -1.65 -7.21 -4.48
C GLN A 128 -2.53 -8.31 -3.87
N ARG A 129 -3.81 -8.03 -3.66
CA ARG A 129 -4.75 -9.06 -3.14
C ARG A 129 -4.96 -10.20 -4.12
N GLU A 130 -5.03 -9.91 -5.42
CA GLU A 130 -5.21 -10.95 -6.44
C GLU A 130 -4.02 -11.91 -6.52
N VAL A 131 -2.79 -11.39 -6.38
CA VAL A 131 -1.58 -12.25 -6.42
C VAL A 131 -1.28 -12.90 -5.08
N ARG A 132 -1.81 -12.37 -3.97
CA ARG A 132 -1.57 -12.91 -2.63
C ARG A 132 -2.11 -14.33 -2.52
N GLY A 133 -1.24 -15.26 -2.13
CA GLY A 133 -1.58 -16.67 -2.03
C GLY A 133 -1.65 -17.42 -3.37
N LYS A 134 -1.41 -16.75 -4.50
CA LYS A 134 -1.25 -17.40 -5.79
C LYS A 134 0.12 -18.09 -5.85
N ARG A 135 0.16 -19.21 -6.55
CA ARG A 135 1.40 -19.90 -6.89
C ARG A 135 1.87 -19.41 -8.25
N ILE A 136 3.11 -18.93 -8.32
CA ILE A 136 3.74 -18.52 -9.56
C ILE A 136 4.74 -19.60 -9.93
N GLY A 137 4.49 -20.29 -11.05
CA GLY A 137 5.43 -21.24 -11.59
C GLY A 137 6.48 -20.54 -12.44
N VAL A 138 7.75 -20.84 -12.17
CA VAL A 138 8.87 -20.39 -13.02
C VAL A 138 9.35 -21.60 -13.81
N VAL A 139 9.21 -21.53 -15.15
CA VAL A 139 9.69 -22.58 -16.06
C VAL A 139 11.07 -22.19 -16.59
N GLY A 140 12.06 -23.06 -16.36
CA GLY A 140 13.43 -22.83 -16.81
C GLY A 140 14.35 -22.23 -15.74
N TYR A 141 15.52 -21.81 -16.18
CA TYR A 141 16.48 -21.13 -15.30
C TYR A 141 16.19 -19.65 -15.20
N SER A 142 16.48 -19.04 -14.05
CA SER A 142 16.48 -17.59 -13.93
C SER A 142 17.43 -16.98 -14.97
N SER A 143 17.01 -15.87 -15.58
CA SER A 143 17.88 -15.12 -16.49
C SER A 143 19.25 -14.82 -15.84
N PRO A 144 20.35 -14.83 -16.60
CA PRO A 144 21.66 -14.38 -16.11
C PRO A 144 21.63 -12.92 -15.59
N TRP A 145 20.60 -12.14 -15.90
CA TRP A 145 20.37 -10.80 -15.37
C TRP A 145 19.98 -10.75 -13.89
N ARG A 146 19.82 -11.89 -13.24
CA ARG A 146 19.51 -12.02 -11.81
C ARG A 146 20.45 -11.18 -10.92
N GLU A 147 21.73 -11.15 -11.23
CA GLU A 147 22.75 -10.41 -10.47
C GLU A 147 22.58 -8.88 -10.56
N TYR A 148 21.88 -8.37 -11.60
CA TYR A 148 21.66 -6.94 -11.78
C TYR A 148 20.43 -6.41 -11.07
N TRP A 149 19.45 -7.27 -10.76
CA TRP A 149 18.17 -6.87 -10.17
C TRP A 149 18.12 -6.99 -8.65
N TYR A 150 19.02 -7.79 -8.10
CA TYR A 150 19.13 -7.97 -6.65
C TYR A 150 20.57 -7.71 -6.26
N PRO A 151 20.83 -6.67 -5.43
CA PRO A 151 22.15 -6.46 -4.89
C PRO A 151 22.54 -7.72 -4.13
N ASN A 152 23.67 -8.29 -4.51
CA ASN A 152 24.27 -9.46 -3.87
C ASN A 152 24.94 -8.99 -2.57
N ASP A 153 24.13 -8.49 -1.64
CA ASP A 153 24.60 -8.04 -0.32
C ASP A 153 24.83 -9.20 0.66
N GLY A 154 24.65 -10.43 0.16
CA GLY A 154 24.86 -11.65 0.94
C GLY A 154 23.79 -11.92 2.00
N SER A 155 22.74 -11.11 2.06
CA SER A 155 21.74 -11.20 3.13
C SER A 155 20.61 -12.19 2.88
N GLU A 156 20.34 -12.55 1.63
CA GLU A 156 19.29 -13.53 1.28
C GLU A 156 19.66 -14.35 0.05
N ASP A 157 19.51 -15.66 0.18
CA ASP A 157 19.53 -16.53 -0.97
C ASP A 157 18.18 -16.48 -1.71
N TRP A 158 18.17 -16.94 -2.96
CA TRP A 158 16.99 -16.90 -3.81
C TRP A 158 15.85 -17.78 -3.29
N ASP A 159 16.18 -18.89 -2.65
CA ASP A 159 15.18 -19.80 -2.11
C ASP A 159 14.47 -19.18 -0.91
N SER A 160 15.20 -18.49 -0.03
CA SER A 160 14.60 -17.72 1.07
C SER A 160 13.70 -16.61 0.57
N TYR A 161 14.09 -15.90 -0.51
CA TYR A 161 13.23 -14.90 -1.14
C TYR A 161 11.94 -15.49 -1.72
N LEU A 162 12.05 -16.62 -2.44
CA LEU A 162 10.91 -17.32 -3.02
C LEU A 162 9.93 -17.82 -1.94
N ILE A 163 10.46 -18.39 -0.86
CA ILE A 163 9.67 -18.88 0.27
C ILE A 163 8.93 -17.73 0.94
N ARG A 164 9.63 -16.65 1.27
CA ARG A 164 9.05 -15.48 1.94
C ARG A 164 7.93 -14.83 1.11
N ASN A 165 8.06 -14.79 -0.20
CA ASN A 165 7.05 -14.23 -1.10
C ASN A 165 6.04 -15.26 -1.59
N GLN A 166 6.04 -16.47 -1.03
CA GLN A 166 5.18 -17.59 -1.42
C GLN A 166 5.33 -17.98 -2.92
N LEU A 167 6.49 -17.73 -3.48
CA LEU A 167 6.87 -18.14 -4.81
C LEU A 167 7.51 -19.54 -4.67
N ILE A 168 6.85 -20.55 -5.20
CA ILE A 168 7.36 -21.93 -5.13
C ILE A 168 7.95 -22.28 -6.49
N PRO A 169 9.27 -22.62 -6.57
CA PRO A 169 9.84 -23.09 -7.81
C PRO A 169 9.14 -24.38 -8.22
N ILE A 170 8.67 -24.47 -9.45
CA ILE A 170 8.20 -25.71 -10.03
C ILE A 170 9.45 -26.52 -10.40
N PRO A 171 9.60 -27.75 -9.87
CA PRO A 171 10.70 -28.60 -10.28
C PRO A 171 10.72 -28.73 -11.81
N ARG A 172 11.90 -28.64 -12.39
CA ARG A 172 12.07 -28.83 -13.82
C ARG A 172 11.52 -30.21 -14.16
N MET A 173 10.45 -30.27 -14.92
CA MET A 173 10.05 -31.52 -15.55
C MET A 173 11.20 -31.90 -16.51
N GLU A 174 11.80 -33.05 -16.33
CA GLU A 174 12.67 -33.61 -17.34
C GLU A 174 11.82 -33.86 -18.59
N MET A 175 11.89 -32.93 -19.52
CA MET A 175 11.26 -33.13 -20.81
C MET A 175 12.06 -34.21 -21.51
N SER A 176 11.37 -35.26 -21.97
CA SER A 176 12.00 -36.27 -22.80
C SER A 176 12.56 -35.58 -24.06
N SER A 177 13.61 -36.14 -24.64
CA SER A 177 14.22 -35.58 -25.85
C SER A 177 13.26 -35.44 -27.03
N ASN A 178 12.09 -36.04 -26.96
CA ASN A 178 11.02 -35.97 -27.96
C ASN A 178 10.04 -34.80 -27.73
N ASP A 179 10.10 -34.13 -26.58
CA ASP A 179 9.22 -33.01 -26.24
C ASP A 179 9.88 -31.66 -26.51
N GLN A 180 11.03 -31.63 -27.20
CA GLN A 180 11.64 -30.39 -27.63
C GLN A 180 10.80 -29.77 -28.77
N ILE A 181 9.91 -28.85 -28.36
CA ILE A 181 9.33 -27.93 -29.34
C ILE A 181 10.48 -27.08 -29.86
N SER A 182 10.82 -27.29 -31.13
CA SER A 182 11.83 -26.45 -31.82
C SER A 182 11.25 -25.05 -31.94
N LEU A 183 11.74 -24.13 -31.10
CA LEU A 183 11.44 -22.70 -31.17
C LEU A 183 12.20 -22.00 -32.30
N SER A 184 12.77 -22.78 -33.25
CA SER A 184 13.54 -22.22 -34.37
C SER A 184 12.72 -21.47 -35.40
N ASP A 185 11.39 -21.62 -35.43
CA ASP A 185 10.56 -21.09 -36.49
C ASP A 185 9.67 -19.88 -36.14
N GLN A 186 9.87 -19.28 -34.97
CA GLN A 186 9.09 -18.10 -34.57
C GLN A 186 9.98 -16.93 -34.14
N ASN A 187 11.00 -16.61 -34.92
CA ASN A 187 11.66 -15.34 -34.78
C ASN A 187 11.43 -14.52 -36.09
N PRO A 188 10.33 -13.72 -36.19
CA PRO A 188 10.27 -12.69 -37.20
C PRO A 188 11.30 -11.63 -36.81
N GLY A 189 12.36 -11.47 -37.56
CA GLY A 189 13.48 -10.60 -37.30
C GLY A 189 13.06 -9.17 -36.93
N TYR A 190 13.74 -8.64 -35.89
CA TYR A 190 14.03 -7.23 -35.72
C TYR A 190 15.53 -7.07 -35.52
#